data_0b68685c8be391b4d4614d00e96bafd5
#
_entry.id   0b68685c8be391b4d4614d00e96bafd5
#
_cell.length_a   1.000
_cell.length_b   1.000
_cell.length_c   1.000
_cell.angle_alpha   90.00
_cell.angle_beta   90.00
_cell.angle_gamma   90.00
#
_symmetry.space_group_name_H-M   'P 1'
#
loop_
_entity.id
_entity.type
_entity.pdbx_description
1 polymer ?
#
loop_
_entity_poly.entity_id
_entity_poly.type
_entity_poly.pdbx_seq_one_letter_code
_entity_poly.pdbx_strand_id
1 'polypeptide(L)'
;LVERFNPRIHKVEEFQPVSVKQEDEALLLDFGETVTGWVEITGAFETGQKVMMQYGEVLQKGRFYRDNLRTAKAEFTYVSKGKGETIRPHFTYYGFRYVKIKGLNPEKEYKFIAYRIMSDIERTGWVATDHDKVNHLLENTLRSQKCNFLDIPTDCPQRDERMGWTGDAGIFASTACFHMDSGSFFHHYMKNMQAEQEKCNGAIPFFVPRPKVKKEEHTNPFYLDSGAAVWGDAATLIPWRLYQFYGDKAMLEEQYPVMKAWVDYEYERTKENEIPYLWQNDRQLGDWLALDNGNINNPIGKTDSGFIASVYHYWSTKMVKEAAESLGLEESKVYAEREKEIRNAILNYYFPDKKFCLEYTQTACALLLY
;
A
#
# COMPACT_ATOMS: atom_id res chain seq x y z
N LEU A 1 -7.58 4.64 -27.83
CA LEU A 1 -8.01 5.29 -26.57
C LEU A 1 -9.02 4.35 -25.91
N VAL A 2 -8.80 4.06 -24.65
CA VAL A 2 -9.70 3.24 -23.83
C VAL A 2 -10.19 4.12 -22.69
N GLU A 3 -11.46 4.02 -22.35
CA GLU A 3 -12.04 4.71 -21.21
C GLU A 3 -11.46 4.13 -19.91
N ARG A 4 -11.16 5.00 -18.96
CA ARG A 4 -10.54 4.63 -17.69
C ARG A 4 -11.55 4.82 -16.57
N PHE A 5 -11.95 3.73 -15.92
CA PHE A 5 -12.90 3.74 -14.80
C PHE A 5 -12.20 3.93 -13.45
N ASN A 6 -11.31 4.90 -13.36
CA ASN A 6 -10.65 5.19 -12.09
C ASN A 6 -11.17 6.50 -11.51
N PRO A 7 -11.40 6.58 -10.18
CA PRO A 7 -11.64 7.86 -9.53
C PRO A 7 -10.55 8.86 -9.87
N ARG A 8 -10.95 10.05 -10.35
CA ARG A 8 -9.99 11.08 -10.77
C ARG A 8 -9.24 11.63 -9.57
N ILE A 9 -7.98 11.99 -9.77
CA ILE A 9 -7.21 12.67 -8.73
C ILE A 9 -7.63 14.14 -8.67
N HIS A 10 -8.00 14.59 -7.48
CA HIS A 10 -8.43 15.97 -7.21
C HIS A 10 -7.66 16.60 -6.05
N LYS A 11 -7.68 17.94 -5.97
CA LYS A 11 -7.38 18.67 -4.75
C LYS A 11 -8.55 18.46 -3.78
N VAL A 12 -8.33 17.79 -2.66
CA VAL A 12 -9.40 17.46 -1.70
C VAL A 12 -9.37 18.28 -0.44
N GLU A 13 -8.21 18.80 -0.05
CA GLU A 13 -8.05 19.61 1.17
C GLU A 13 -6.99 20.69 0.95
N GLU A 14 -7.17 21.82 1.66
CA GLU A 14 -6.25 22.96 1.67
C GLU A 14 -5.71 23.18 3.08
N PHE A 15 -4.41 23.44 3.20
CA PHE A 15 -3.73 23.69 4.46
C PHE A 15 -2.95 25.00 4.40
N GLN A 16 -3.15 25.85 5.39
CA GLN A 16 -2.22 26.94 5.68
C GLN A 16 -1.14 26.45 6.64
N PRO A 17 0.09 26.98 6.59
CA PRO A 17 1.10 26.60 7.54
C PRO A 17 0.68 27.01 8.97
N VAL A 18 0.77 26.09 9.91
CA VAL A 18 0.55 26.35 11.35
C VAL A 18 1.73 27.07 11.98
N SER A 19 2.90 27.00 11.35
CA SER A 19 4.04 27.84 11.69
C SER A 19 4.95 28.13 10.49
N VAL A 20 5.56 29.31 10.51
CA VAL A 20 6.58 29.74 9.55
C VAL A 20 7.77 30.21 10.38
N LYS A 21 8.94 29.60 10.17
CA LYS A 21 10.16 29.94 10.89
C LYS A 21 11.33 30.18 9.95
N GLN A 22 12.22 31.10 10.33
CA GLN A 22 13.49 31.23 9.66
C GLN A 22 14.40 30.07 10.10
N GLU A 23 14.96 29.35 9.14
CA GLU A 23 15.99 28.34 9.34
C GLU A 23 17.13 28.57 8.35
N ASP A 24 18.24 29.10 8.85
CA ASP A 24 19.36 29.61 8.05
C ASP A 24 18.87 30.68 7.04
N GLU A 25 19.18 30.53 5.76
CA GLU A 25 18.74 31.42 4.66
C GLU A 25 17.41 30.97 4.01
N ALA A 26 16.60 30.18 4.73
CA ALA A 26 15.37 29.61 4.21
C ALA A 26 14.20 29.82 5.18
N LEU A 27 12.98 29.79 4.64
CA LEU A 27 11.77 29.63 5.47
C LEU A 27 11.46 28.16 5.63
N LEU A 28 11.18 27.74 6.87
CA LEU A 28 10.65 26.43 7.18
C LEU A 28 9.16 26.57 7.53
N LEU A 29 8.31 25.92 6.74
CA LEU A 29 6.87 25.85 6.96
C LEU A 29 6.51 24.51 7.61
N ASP A 30 5.64 24.52 8.63
CA ASP A 30 4.97 23.34 9.19
C ASP A 30 3.49 23.41 8.86
N PHE A 31 2.94 22.38 8.22
CA PHE A 31 1.52 22.28 7.88
C PHE A 31 0.70 21.50 8.92
N GLY A 32 1.32 21.12 10.04
CA GLY A 32 0.65 20.48 11.17
C GLY A 32 0.46 18.96 11.00
N GLU A 33 0.27 18.51 9.78
CA GLU A 33 0.09 17.08 9.47
C GLU A 33 0.75 16.69 8.14
N THR A 34 0.88 15.38 7.89
CA THR A 34 1.37 14.87 6.60
C THR A 34 0.35 15.10 5.49
N VAL A 35 0.82 15.68 4.40
CA VAL A 35 0.06 16.00 3.19
C VAL A 35 0.70 15.28 2.01
N THR A 36 -0.10 14.75 1.12
CA THR A 36 0.35 14.26 -0.19
C THR A 36 -0.16 15.20 -1.27
N GLY A 37 0.77 15.87 -1.95
CA GLY A 37 0.43 16.88 -2.94
C GLY A 37 1.56 17.88 -3.16
N TRP A 38 1.27 19.17 -3.08
CA TRP A 38 2.27 20.23 -3.26
C TRP A 38 1.90 21.51 -2.50
N VAL A 39 2.86 22.43 -2.45
CA VAL A 39 2.63 23.79 -1.95
C VAL A 39 2.56 24.74 -3.13
N GLU A 40 1.59 25.65 -3.10
CA GLU A 40 1.50 26.84 -3.96
C GLU A 40 2.00 28.07 -3.19
N ILE A 41 2.85 28.86 -3.85
CA ILE A 41 3.36 30.13 -3.32
C ILE A 41 2.85 31.25 -4.20
N THR A 42 2.06 32.14 -3.65
CA THR A 42 1.57 33.34 -4.35
C THR A 42 2.28 34.57 -3.81
N GLY A 43 2.80 35.42 -4.68
CA GLY A 43 3.49 36.65 -4.31
C GLY A 43 4.05 37.41 -5.48
N ALA A 44 4.82 38.47 -5.18
CA ALA A 44 5.55 39.25 -6.17
C ALA A 44 7.00 38.76 -6.24
N PHE A 45 7.39 38.28 -7.40
CA PHE A 45 8.75 37.76 -7.66
C PHE A 45 9.48 38.68 -8.64
N GLU A 46 10.81 38.63 -8.61
CA GLU A 46 11.65 39.30 -9.59
C GLU A 46 11.91 38.39 -10.81
N THR A 47 12.07 38.99 -11.98
CA THR A 47 12.43 38.23 -13.17
C THR A 47 13.77 37.52 -12.96
N GLY A 48 13.80 36.19 -13.16
CA GLY A 48 14.98 35.36 -12.94
C GLY A 48 15.18 34.92 -11.49
N GLN A 49 14.35 35.37 -10.54
CA GLN A 49 14.42 34.91 -9.15
C GLN A 49 14.20 33.40 -9.08
N LYS A 50 15.16 32.71 -8.45
CA LYS A 50 15.13 31.25 -8.27
C LYS A 50 14.55 30.91 -6.91
N VAL A 51 13.40 30.25 -6.90
CA VAL A 51 12.75 29.76 -5.69
C VAL A 51 12.88 28.23 -5.64
N MET A 52 13.38 27.69 -4.55
CA MET A 52 13.51 26.24 -4.35
C MET A 52 12.70 25.80 -3.14
N MET A 53 11.83 24.82 -3.34
CA MET A 53 11.06 24.15 -2.31
C MET A 53 11.61 22.74 -2.08
N GLN A 54 11.94 22.41 -0.83
CA GLN A 54 12.36 21.07 -0.41
C GLN A 54 11.32 20.51 0.55
N TYR A 55 10.83 19.31 0.29
CA TYR A 55 9.76 18.66 1.02
C TYR A 55 10.33 17.62 1.99
N GLY A 56 9.74 17.48 3.17
CA GLY A 56 10.12 16.50 4.17
C GLY A 56 9.02 16.26 5.20
N GLU A 57 9.11 15.19 5.94
CA GLU A 57 8.05 14.76 6.87
C GLU A 57 8.40 15.03 8.32
N VAL A 58 9.67 15.07 8.67
CA VAL A 58 10.14 15.07 10.06
C VAL A 58 11.19 16.14 10.30
N LEU A 59 11.26 16.56 11.57
CA LEU A 59 12.38 17.30 12.11
C LEU A 59 13.24 16.37 12.96
N GLN A 60 14.56 16.41 12.75
CA GLN A 60 15.50 15.74 13.63
C GLN A 60 16.21 16.79 14.52
N LYS A 61 16.09 16.66 15.84
CA LYS A 61 16.61 17.65 16.80
C LYS A 61 16.13 19.10 16.49
N GLY A 62 14.88 19.22 16.03
CA GLY A 62 14.26 20.51 15.69
C GLY A 62 14.66 21.12 14.36
N ARG A 63 15.50 20.45 13.54
CA ARG A 63 15.94 20.88 12.23
C ARG A 63 15.31 20.03 11.12
N PHE A 64 15.13 20.63 9.97
CA PHE A 64 14.60 19.96 8.79
C PHE A 64 15.47 18.78 8.39
N TYR A 65 14.84 17.57 8.24
CA TYR A 65 15.53 16.31 8.01
C TYR A 65 14.95 15.57 6.81
N ARG A 66 15.80 14.98 5.97
CA ARG A 66 15.40 14.33 4.70
C ARG A 66 16.09 13.01 4.41
N ASP A 67 16.99 12.52 5.25
CA ASP A 67 17.70 11.26 4.97
C ASP A 67 16.76 10.05 4.98
N ASN A 68 15.60 10.16 5.67
CA ASN A 68 14.52 9.17 5.62
C ASN A 68 13.86 9.04 4.24
N LEU A 69 14.08 9.98 3.33
CA LEU A 69 13.58 9.93 1.95
C LEU A 69 14.46 9.06 1.03
N ARG A 70 15.57 8.55 1.53
CA ARG A 70 16.56 7.72 0.80
C ARG A 70 17.10 8.46 -0.41
N THR A 71 16.87 7.98 -1.64
CA THR A 71 17.37 8.61 -2.87
C THR A 71 16.43 9.66 -3.45
N ALA A 72 15.21 9.80 -2.92
CA ALA A 72 14.25 10.77 -3.41
C ALA A 72 14.71 12.21 -3.14
N LYS A 73 14.90 13.00 -4.19
CA LYS A 73 15.29 14.41 -4.03
C LYS A 73 14.19 15.25 -3.38
N ALA A 74 12.92 14.93 -3.62
CA ALA A 74 11.73 15.61 -3.08
C ALA A 74 11.89 17.14 -3.07
N GLU A 75 12.24 17.72 -4.22
CA GLU A 75 12.47 19.16 -4.38
C GLU A 75 11.95 19.68 -5.71
N PHE A 76 11.57 20.94 -5.71
CA PHE A 76 11.13 21.67 -6.88
C PHE A 76 11.81 23.03 -6.95
N THR A 77 12.31 23.37 -8.11
CA THR A 77 12.91 24.68 -8.37
C THR A 77 12.15 25.40 -9.46
N TYR A 78 11.81 26.65 -9.21
CA TYR A 78 11.15 27.52 -10.14
C TYR A 78 12.00 28.76 -10.40
N VAL A 79 12.05 29.20 -11.66
CA VAL A 79 12.64 30.48 -12.06
C VAL A 79 11.52 31.41 -12.48
N SER A 80 11.35 32.50 -11.76
CA SER A 80 10.24 33.43 -11.94
C SER A 80 10.36 34.21 -13.24
N LYS A 81 9.20 34.49 -13.86
CA LYS A 81 9.07 35.39 -15.01
C LYS A 81 8.99 36.86 -14.60
N GLY A 82 8.90 37.13 -13.30
CA GLY A 82 8.61 38.45 -12.76
C GLY A 82 7.10 38.73 -12.73
N LYS A 83 6.68 39.64 -11.90
CA LYS A 83 5.29 40.04 -11.59
C LYS A 83 4.67 39.21 -10.45
N GLY A 84 3.42 39.56 -10.12
CA GLY A 84 2.61 38.75 -9.20
C GLY A 84 2.21 37.44 -9.88
N GLU A 85 2.61 36.31 -9.31
CA GLU A 85 2.33 34.98 -9.83
C GLU A 85 2.10 33.95 -8.71
N THR A 86 1.48 32.83 -9.07
CA THR A 86 1.39 31.66 -8.22
C THR A 86 2.27 30.56 -8.80
N ILE A 87 3.27 30.13 -8.04
CA ILE A 87 4.19 29.09 -8.46
C ILE A 87 3.83 27.75 -7.78
N ARG A 88 3.88 26.68 -8.55
CA ARG A 88 3.63 25.31 -8.09
C ARG A 88 4.33 24.29 -9.00
N PRO A 89 4.60 23.07 -8.51
CA PRO A 89 5.01 21.99 -9.39
C PRO A 89 3.85 21.53 -10.28
N HIS A 90 4.18 20.93 -11.43
CA HIS A 90 3.25 20.30 -12.35
C HIS A 90 3.68 18.85 -12.61
N PHE A 91 2.71 17.96 -12.82
CA PHE A 91 2.91 16.55 -13.16
C PHE A 91 3.74 15.75 -12.13
N THR A 92 3.71 16.18 -10.86
CA THR A 92 4.38 15.51 -9.74
C THR A 92 3.65 15.83 -8.45
N TYR A 93 3.99 15.09 -7.40
CA TYR A 93 3.53 15.33 -6.03
C TYR A 93 4.61 14.91 -5.02
N TYR A 94 4.44 15.36 -3.79
CA TYR A 94 5.34 15.05 -2.67
C TYR A 94 4.52 14.62 -1.46
N GLY A 95 5.11 13.75 -0.61
CA GLY A 95 4.63 13.48 0.73
C GLY A 95 5.42 14.34 1.71
N PHE A 96 4.75 15.17 2.52
CA PHE A 96 5.43 16.12 3.40
C PHE A 96 4.53 16.61 4.53
N ARG A 97 5.15 17.03 5.62
CA ARG A 97 4.57 17.91 6.62
C ARG A 97 5.30 19.26 6.63
N TYR A 98 6.60 19.23 6.38
CA TYR A 98 7.47 20.40 6.39
C TYR A 98 7.94 20.74 5.00
N VAL A 99 8.03 22.05 4.70
CA VAL A 99 8.62 22.53 3.45
C VAL A 99 9.64 23.62 3.74
N LYS A 100 10.88 23.39 3.30
CA LYS A 100 11.97 24.37 3.39
C LYS A 100 12.08 25.11 2.07
N ILE A 101 11.93 26.46 2.11
CA ILE A 101 11.87 27.31 0.92
C ILE A 101 13.05 28.26 0.92
N LYS A 102 13.83 28.25 -0.17
CA LYS A 102 14.96 29.16 -0.40
C LYS A 102 14.65 30.11 -1.55
N GLY A 103 15.30 31.28 -1.53
CA GLY A 103 15.26 32.27 -2.62
C GLY A 103 14.06 33.19 -2.58
N LEU A 104 13.32 33.25 -1.47
CA LEU A 104 12.30 34.28 -1.24
C LEU A 104 12.96 35.57 -0.72
N ASN A 105 12.45 36.72 -1.15
CA ASN A 105 12.87 38.01 -0.62
C ASN A 105 12.17 38.25 0.74
N PRO A 106 12.90 38.40 1.87
CA PRO A 106 12.31 38.54 3.19
C PRO A 106 11.51 39.85 3.37
N GLU A 107 11.71 40.84 2.50
CA GLU A 107 10.97 42.11 2.53
C GLU A 107 9.61 42.04 1.81
N LYS A 108 9.28 40.93 1.15
CA LYS A 108 8.02 40.73 0.43
C LYS A 108 7.12 39.76 1.15
N GLU A 109 5.83 39.98 0.99
CA GLU A 109 4.81 39.08 1.51
C GLU A 109 4.50 37.94 0.54
N TYR A 110 4.35 36.74 1.07
CA TYR A 110 3.98 35.53 0.32
C TYR A 110 2.86 34.79 1.03
N LYS A 111 1.93 34.25 0.21
CA LYS A 111 0.89 33.35 0.68
C LYS A 111 1.31 31.92 0.35
N PHE A 112 1.20 31.03 1.33
CA PHE A 112 1.52 29.60 1.19
C PHE A 112 0.26 28.79 1.42
N ILE A 113 -0.06 27.89 0.48
CA ILE A 113 -1.15 26.92 0.62
C ILE A 113 -0.63 25.55 0.20
N ALA A 114 -0.73 24.57 1.07
CA ALA A 114 -0.54 23.17 0.68
C ALA A 114 -1.89 22.57 0.25
N TYR A 115 -1.86 21.79 -0.80
CA TYR A 115 -3.02 21.03 -1.29
C TYR A 115 -2.76 19.55 -1.11
N ARG A 116 -3.71 18.86 -0.45
CA ARG A 116 -3.77 17.40 -0.52
C ARG A 116 -4.48 17.00 -1.80
N ILE A 117 -3.87 16.03 -2.50
CA ILE A 117 -4.48 15.36 -3.64
C ILE A 117 -4.71 13.90 -3.30
N MET A 118 -5.79 13.33 -3.79
CA MET A 118 -6.09 11.91 -3.73
C MET A 118 -7.08 11.53 -4.82
N SER A 119 -7.26 10.24 -5.07
CA SER A 119 -8.38 9.76 -5.89
C SER A 119 -9.70 10.16 -5.24
N ASP A 120 -10.67 10.55 -6.07
CA ASP A 120 -11.99 11.06 -5.63
C ASP A 120 -12.83 9.91 -5.05
N ILE A 121 -12.67 9.69 -3.76
CA ILE A 121 -13.29 8.62 -2.99
C ILE A 121 -14.00 9.24 -1.79
N GLU A 122 -15.30 9.02 -1.70
CA GLU A 122 -16.13 9.57 -0.64
C GLU A 122 -15.82 8.89 0.71
N ARG A 123 -15.74 9.70 1.76
CA ARG A 123 -15.70 9.16 3.12
C ARG A 123 -17.08 8.68 3.52
N THR A 124 -17.21 7.40 3.90
CA THR A 124 -18.47 6.74 4.27
C THR A 124 -18.47 6.21 5.70
N GLY A 125 -17.32 6.18 6.37
CA GLY A 125 -17.17 5.66 7.73
C GLY A 125 -16.73 6.71 8.74
N TRP A 126 -17.42 6.76 9.88
CA TRP A 126 -17.08 7.58 11.04
C TRP A 126 -17.21 6.76 12.31
N VAL A 127 -16.15 6.73 13.09
CA VAL A 127 -16.12 6.06 14.39
C VAL A 127 -15.58 7.04 15.41
N ALA A 128 -16.24 7.12 16.55
CA ALA A 128 -15.77 7.85 17.72
C ALA A 128 -15.97 6.99 18.96
N THR A 129 -14.99 6.97 19.82
CA THR A 129 -14.99 6.23 21.08
C THR A 129 -14.74 7.18 22.26
N ASP A 130 -14.92 6.70 23.47
CA ASP A 130 -14.55 7.40 24.71
C ASP A 130 -13.04 7.34 25.03
N HIS A 131 -12.24 6.71 24.16
CA HIS A 131 -10.82 6.50 24.35
C HIS A 131 -9.98 7.32 23.34
N ASP A 132 -9.36 8.40 23.77
CA ASP A 132 -8.61 9.34 22.91
C ASP A 132 -7.54 8.67 22.03
N LYS A 133 -6.79 7.71 22.55
CA LYS A 133 -5.74 7.02 21.76
C LYS A 133 -6.33 6.18 20.62
N VAL A 134 -7.53 5.60 20.82
CA VAL A 134 -8.24 4.88 19.77
C VAL A 134 -8.71 5.85 18.68
N ASN A 135 -9.28 7.00 19.09
CA ASN A 135 -9.70 8.03 18.15
C ASN A 135 -8.51 8.57 17.33
N HIS A 136 -7.37 8.82 17.98
CA HIS A 136 -6.12 9.22 17.29
C HIS A 136 -5.62 8.13 16.31
N LEU A 137 -5.71 6.85 16.69
CA LEU A 137 -5.35 5.76 15.79
C LEU A 137 -6.23 5.75 14.54
N LEU A 138 -7.54 5.87 14.71
CA LEU A 138 -8.51 5.90 13.60
C LEU A 138 -8.25 7.09 12.67
N GLU A 139 -7.99 8.27 13.21
CA GLU A 139 -7.66 9.45 12.41
C GLU A 139 -6.32 9.31 11.68
N ASN A 140 -5.29 8.76 12.33
CA ASN A 140 -4.01 8.52 11.69
C ASN A 140 -4.14 7.51 10.54
N THR A 141 -4.94 6.46 10.73
CA THR A 141 -5.22 5.45 9.70
C THR A 141 -5.95 6.08 8.50
N LEU A 142 -6.98 6.89 8.75
CA LEU A 142 -7.67 7.64 7.70
C LEU A 142 -6.74 8.61 6.97
N ARG A 143 -5.88 9.31 7.69
CA ARG A 143 -4.89 10.23 7.11
C ARG A 143 -3.88 9.48 6.23
N SER A 144 -3.42 8.30 6.67
CA SER A 144 -2.54 7.44 5.87
C SER A 144 -3.24 6.99 4.59
N GLN A 145 -4.50 6.59 4.65
CA GLN A 145 -5.30 6.25 3.47
C GLN A 145 -5.38 7.42 2.49
N LYS A 146 -5.73 8.63 2.96
CA LYS A 146 -5.79 9.84 2.14
C LYS A 146 -4.44 10.19 1.49
N CYS A 147 -3.33 9.88 2.16
CA CYS A 147 -1.99 10.16 1.64
C CYS A 147 -1.51 9.14 0.60
N ASN A 148 -2.09 7.93 0.55
CA ASN A 148 -1.60 6.83 -0.26
C ASN A 148 -2.58 6.37 -1.34
N PHE A 149 -3.82 6.86 -1.36
CA PHE A 149 -4.80 6.49 -2.38
C PHE A 149 -4.78 7.48 -3.55
N LEU A 150 -3.72 7.37 -4.38
CA LEU A 150 -3.52 8.14 -5.60
C LEU A 150 -3.41 7.20 -6.80
N ASP A 151 -4.50 7.01 -7.52
CA ASP A 151 -4.62 6.10 -8.67
C ASP A 151 -4.51 4.62 -8.28
N ILE A 152 -3.55 4.27 -7.45
CA ILE A 152 -3.31 2.96 -6.84
C ILE A 152 -3.05 3.11 -5.33
N PRO A 153 -3.23 2.05 -4.53
CA PRO A 153 -2.85 2.08 -3.12
C PRO A 153 -1.33 2.00 -3.00
N THR A 154 -0.69 3.16 -2.79
CA THR A 154 0.77 3.22 -2.61
C THR A 154 1.17 2.88 -1.18
N ASP A 155 2.35 2.29 -1.00
CA ASP A 155 2.93 1.99 0.32
C ASP A 155 3.35 3.23 1.11
N CYS A 156 3.76 4.26 0.41
CA CYS A 156 4.23 5.50 1.00
C CYS A 156 4.11 6.68 0.01
N PRO A 157 3.97 7.94 0.50
CA PRO A 157 3.80 9.09 -0.41
C PRO A 157 5.11 9.84 -0.71
N GLN A 158 6.23 9.61 0.03
CA GLN A 158 7.31 10.59 0.14
C GLN A 158 8.67 10.16 -0.42
N ARG A 159 9.03 8.87 -0.28
CA ARG A 159 10.38 8.36 -0.59
C ARG A 159 10.47 7.76 -2.00
N ASP A 160 11.61 7.19 -2.34
CA ASP A 160 11.92 6.57 -3.63
C ASP A 160 11.27 5.20 -3.87
N GLU A 161 10.03 5.02 -3.44
CA GLU A 161 9.21 3.82 -3.58
C GLU A 161 7.87 4.20 -4.23
N ARG A 162 6.83 4.45 -3.46
CA ARG A 162 5.50 4.88 -3.93
C ARG A 162 4.91 3.92 -4.95
N MET A 163 4.90 2.63 -4.60
CA MET A 163 4.42 1.55 -5.45
C MET A 163 3.14 0.93 -4.87
N GLY A 164 2.34 0.33 -5.73
CA GLY A 164 1.15 -0.41 -5.33
C GLY A 164 1.51 -1.81 -4.81
N TRP A 165 2.11 -1.90 -3.61
CA TRP A 165 2.45 -3.16 -2.99
C TRP A 165 1.20 -3.98 -2.68
N THR A 166 1.20 -5.21 -3.18
CA THR A 166 0.01 -6.07 -3.12
C THR A 166 -0.29 -6.55 -1.71
N GLY A 167 0.74 -6.86 -0.91
CA GLY A 167 0.57 -7.22 0.49
C GLY A 167 -0.09 -6.11 1.30
N ASP A 168 0.44 -4.88 1.18
CA ASP A 168 -0.11 -3.68 1.83
C ASP A 168 -1.57 -3.46 1.43
N ALA A 169 -1.85 -3.50 0.12
CA ALA A 169 -3.20 -3.31 -0.42
C ALA A 169 -4.18 -4.38 0.07
N GLY A 170 -3.78 -5.67 0.07
CA GLY A 170 -4.60 -6.79 0.50
C GLY A 170 -5.01 -6.70 1.97
N ILE A 171 -4.04 -6.43 2.85
CA ILE A 171 -4.29 -6.32 4.30
C ILE A 171 -5.11 -5.06 4.63
N PHE A 172 -4.86 -3.95 3.94
CA PHE A 172 -5.55 -2.69 4.22
C PHE A 172 -6.95 -2.61 3.60
N ALA A 173 -7.33 -3.48 2.67
CA ALA A 173 -8.59 -3.40 1.91
C ALA A 173 -9.83 -3.26 2.80
N SER A 174 -9.96 -4.07 3.85
CA SER A 174 -11.09 -3.97 4.78
C SER A 174 -11.13 -2.63 5.52
N THR A 175 -9.97 -2.17 6.01
CA THR A 175 -9.86 -0.88 6.70
C THR A 175 -10.22 0.27 5.77
N ALA A 176 -9.80 0.21 4.52
CA ALA A 176 -10.13 1.20 3.51
C ALA A 176 -11.64 1.30 3.28
N CYS A 177 -12.33 0.15 3.18
CA CYS A 177 -13.77 0.10 2.98
C CYS A 177 -14.56 0.58 4.20
N PHE A 178 -14.04 0.44 5.42
CA PHE A 178 -14.65 1.03 6.61
C PHE A 178 -14.59 2.56 6.62
N HIS A 179 -13.57 3.16 6.03
CA HIS A 179 -13.38 4.60 6.04
C HIS A 179 -14.02 5.29 4.85
N MET A 180 -13.94 4.68 3.67
CA MET A 180 -14.32 5.31 2.40
C MET A 180 -15.00 4.31 1.47
N ASP A 181 -15.79 4.79 0.53
CA ASP A 181 -16.30 3.98 -0.59
C ASP A 181 -15.15 3.65 -1.56
N SER A 182 -14.39 2.62 -1.22
CA SER A 182 -13.17 2.22 -1.91
C SER A 182 -13.41 1.23 -3.06
N GLY A 183 -14.68 0.88 -3.37
CA GLY A 183 -15.03 -0.15 -4.34
C GLY A 183 -14.44 0.11 -5.72
N SER A 184 -14.74 1.26 -6.30
CA SER A 184 -14.24 1.64 -7.65
C SER A 184 -12.73 1.78 -7.72
N PHE A 185 -12.10 2.27 -6.65
CA PHE A 185 -10.65 2.41 -6.54
C PHE A 185 -9.93 1.05 -6.57
N PHE A 186 -10.37 0.12 -5.74
CA PHE A 186 -9.81 -1.23 -5.74
C PHE A 186 -10.17 -2.01 -7.00
N HIS A 187 -11.35 -1.80 -7.59
CA HIS A 187 -11.71 -2.43 -8.86
C HIS A 187 -10.70 -2.04 -9.96
N HIS A 188 -10.32 -0.77 -10.04
CA HIS A 188 -9.25 -0.33 -10.96
C HIS A 188 -7.90 -1.00 -10.62
N TYR A 189 -7.53 -1.07 -9.36
CA TYR A 189 -6.28 -1.71 -8.94
C TYR A 189 -6.27 -3.22 -9.28
N MET A 190 -7.37 -3.92 -9.07
CA MET A 190 -7.50 -5.34 -9.43
C MET A 190 -7.37 -5.60 -10.94
N LYS A 191 -7.84 -4.68 -11.80
CA LYS A 191 -7.60 -4.76 -13.25
C LYS A 191 -6.11 -4.66 -13.62
N ASN A 192 -5.37 -3.81 -12.93
CA ASN A 192 -3.92 -3.77 -13.09
C ASN A 192 -3.28 -5.08 -12.61
N MET A 193 -3.75 -5.66 -11.51
CA MET A 193 -3.28 -6.94 -10.97
C MET A 193 -3.53 -8.09 -11.96
N GLN A 194 -4.73 -8.17 -12.53
CA GLN A 194 -5.06 -9.15 -13.58
C GLN A 194 -4.11 -9.06 -14.77
N ALA A 195 -3.87 -7.85 -15.28
CA ALA A 195 -3.00 -7.64 -16.45
C ALA A 195 -1.52 -8.01 -16.15
N GLU A 196 -1.07 -7.94 -14.92
CA GLU A 196 0.26 -8.42 -14.53
C GLU A 196 0.28 -9.93 -14.25
N GLN A 197 -0.77 -10.50 -13.65
CA GLN A 197 -0.90 -11.93 -13.39
C GLN A 197 -0.85 -12.76 -14.69
N GLU A 198 -1.49 -12.29 -15.78
CA GLU A 198 -1.45 -12.92 -17.09
C GLU A 198 -0.02 -13.12 -17.63
N LYS A 199 0.90 -12.20 -17.27
CA LYS A 199 2.31 -12.27 -17.66
C LYS A 199 3.15 -13.17 -16.74
N CYS A 200 2.60 -13.59 -15.61
CA CYS A 200 3.28 -14.32 -14.54
C CYS A 200 2.75 -15.75 -14.35
N ASN A 201 2.03 -16.31 -15.32
CA ASN A 201 1.49 -17.67 -15.26
C ASN A 201 0.66 -17.95 -13.99
N GLY A 202 -0.20 -17.01 -13.60
CA GLY A 202 -1.06 -17.11 -12.42
C GLY A 202 -0.47 -16.53 -11.14
N ALA A 203 0.84 -16.32 -11.06
CA ALA A 203 1.48 -15.67 -9.92
C ALA A 203 1.17 -14.16 -9.87
N ILE A 204 1.13 -13.61 -8.67
CA ILE A 204 0.95 -12.18 -8.43
C ILE A 204 2.30 -11.53 -8.12
N PRO A 205 2.66 -10.42 -8.79
CA PRO A 205 3.83 -9.63 -8.43
C PRO A 205 3.72 -9.00 -7.05
N PHE A 206 4.86 -8.62 -6.45
CA PHE A 206 4.90 -7.93 -5.16
C PHE A 206 4.22 -6.55 -5.21
N PHE A 207 4.21 -5.90 -6.35
CA PHE A 207 3.53 -4.61 -6.56
C PHE A 207 2.97 -4.51 -7.98
N VAL A 208 1.87 -3.79 -8.12
CA VAL A 208 1.20 -3.57 -9.41
C VAL A 208 0.77 -2.09 -9.57
N PRO A 209 0.85 -1.54 -10.78
CA PRO A 209 1.51 -2.12 -11.96
C PRO A 209 3.04 -2.18 -11.76
N ARG A 210 3.71 -3.13 -12.43
CA ARG A 210 5.18 -3.14 -12.45
C ARG A 210 5.71 -2.06 -13.38
N PRO A 211 6.67 -1.24 -12.94
CA PRO A 211 7.30 -0.28 -13.83
C PRO A 211 8.07 -1.02 -14.93
N LYS A 212 8.08 -0.45 -16.13
CA LYS A 212 8.91 -0.96 -17.24
C LYS A 212 10.37 -0.63 -16.94
N VAL A 213 11.10 -1.65 -16.57
CA VAL A 213 12.52 -1.53 -16.23
C VAL A 213 13.34 -2.39 -17.17
N LYS A 214 14.50 -1.89 -17.59
CA LYS A 214 15.42 -2.70 -18.38
C LYS A 214 16.05 -3.75 -17.46
N LYS A 215 16.01 -5.01 -17.90
CA LYS A 215 16.47 -6.16 -17.12
C LYS A 215 17.92 -6.00 -16.60
N GLU A 216 18.73 -5.26 -17.33
CA GLU A 216 20.15 -5.00 -17.04
C GLU A 216 20.37 -3.94 -15.94
N GLU A 217 19.35 -3.14 -15.61
CA GLU A 217 19.43 -2.04 -14.64
C GLU A 217 18.92 -2.44 -13.24
N HIS A 218 18.36 -3.67 -13.08
CA HIS A 218 17.72 -4.07 -11.82
C HIS A 218 18.46 -5.20 -11.11
N THR A 219 19.10 -4.81 -10.02
CA THR A 219 19.63 -5.74 -9.02
C THR A 219 18.60 -6.10 -7.93
N ASN A 220 17.48 -5.37 -7.86
CA ASN A 220 16.46 -5.60 -6.85
C ASN A 220 15.50 -6.74 -7.29
N PRO A 221 15.51 -7.89 -6.61
CA PRO A 221 14.73 -9.07 -6.99
C PRO A 221 13.21 -8.84 -6.95
N PHE A 222 12.71 -7.88 -6.17
CA PHE A 222 11.28 -7.59 -6.11
C PHE A 222 10.68 -7.11 -7.43
N TYR A 223 11.48 -6.57 -8.34
CA TYR A 223 11.02 -6.13 -9.67
C TYR A 223 10.78 -7.28 -10.65
N LEU A 224 11.42 -8.41 -10.43
CA LEU A 224 11.38 -9.55 -11.34
C LEU A 224 10.62 -10.74 -10.75
N ASP A 225 10.48 -10.77 -9.44
CA ASP A 225 9.92 -11.88 -8.69
C ASP A 225 8.40 -11.74 -8.50
N SER A 226 7.74 -12.84 -8.23
CA SER A 226 6.29 -12.92 -8.01
C SER A 226 5.94 -14.21 -7.26
N GLY A 227 4.75 -14.25 -6.68
CA GLY A 227 4.21 -15.48 -6.11
C GLY A 227 4.63 -15.77 -4.68
N ALA A 228 4.78 -14.76 -3.83
CA ALA A 228 4.93 -14.96 -2.39
C ALA A 228 3.59 -14.83 -1.66
N ALA A 229 3.42 -15.65 -0.61
CA ALA A 229 2.27 -15.56 0.29
C ALA A 229 2.15 -14.18 0.94
N VAL A 230 0.95 -13.83 1.36
CA VAL A 230 0.49 -12.52 1.84
C VAL A 230 0.39 -11.50 0.71
N TRP A 231 1.46 -11.28 -0.06
CA TRP A 231 1.46 -10.36 -1.20
C TRP A 231 0.59 -10.87 -2.35
N GLY A 232 0.80 -12.10 -2.78
CA GLY A 232 0.00 -12.71 -3.85
C GLY A 232 -1.44 -12.94 -3.46
N ASP A 233 -1.71 -13.17 -2.18
CA ASP A 233 -3.06 -13.38 -1.65
C ASP A 233 -3.96 -12.14 -1.78
N ALA A 234 -3.41 -10.97 -2.13
CA ALA A 234 -4.21 -9.81 -2.53
C ALA A 234 -5.21 -10.15 -3.65
N ALA A 235 -4.88 -11.12 -4.51
CA ALA A 235 -5.77 -11.61 -5.57
C ALA A 235 -7.08 -12.23 -5.06
N THR A 236 -7.08 -12.75 -3.85
CA THR A 236 -8.27 -13.33 -3.20
C THR A 236 -8.82 -12.40 -2.12
N LEU A 237 -7.94 -11.79 -1.31
CA LEU A 237 -8.31 -10.92 -0.20
C LEU A 237 -9.13 -9.71 -0.67
N ILE A 238 -8.63 -8.97 -1.67
CA ILE A 238 -9.28 -7.72 -2.10
C ILE A 238 -10.68 -7.98 -2.66
N PRO A 239 -10.87 -8.82 -3.71
CA PRO A 239 -12.19 -9.02 -4.29
C PRO A 239 -13.18 -9.64 -3.29
N TRP A 240 -12.72 -10.57 -2.43
CA TRP A 240 -13.57 -11.16 -1.41
C TRP A 240 -14.03 -10.13 -0.37
N ARG A 241 -13.14 -9.26 0.12
CA ARG A 241 -13.50 -8.19 1.05
C ARG A 241 -14.45 -7.19 0.41
N LEU A 242 -14.22 -6.77 -0.82
CA LEU A 242 -15.13 -5.88 -1.52
C LEU A 242 -16.53 -6.49 -1.66
N TYR A 243 -16.61 -7.78 -2.01
CA TYR A 243 -17.88 -8.47 -2.07
C TYR A 243 -18.60 -8.49 -0.70
N GLN A 244 -17.87 -8.74 0.38
CA GLN A 244 -18.44 -8.71 1.74
C GLN A 244 -18.95 -7.32 2.14
N PHE A 245 -18.29 -6.24 1.72
CA PHE A 245 -18.69 -4.87 2.05
C PHE A 245 -19.81 -4.33 1.16
N TYR A 246 -19.78 -4.63 -0.13
CA TYR A 246 -20.65 -3.99 -1.12
C TYR A 246 -21.71 -4.93 -1.72
N GLY A 247 -21.55 -6.23 -1.57
CA GLY A 247 -22.47 -7.23 -2.15
C GLY A 247 -22.43 -7.26 -3.70
N ASP A 248 -21.43 -6.66 -4.30
CA ASP A 248 -21.29 -6.56 -5.78
C ASP A 248 -20.89 -7.90 -6.37
N LYS A 249 -21.91 -8.67 -6.76
CA LYS A 249 -21.76 -9.98 -7.38
C LYS A 249 -21.14 -9.90 -8.77
N ALA A 250 -21.40 -8.84 -9.53
CA ALA A 250 -20.85 -8.68 -10.87
C ALA A 250 -19.33 -8.44 -10.82
N MET A 251 -18.87 -7.62 -9.87
CA MET A 251 -17.44 -7.45 -9.60
C MET A 251 -16.79 -8.76 -9.15
N LEU A 252 -17.44 -9.53 -8.27
CA LEU A 252 -16.90 -10.82 -7.83
C LEU A 252 -16.78 -11.80 -9.00
N GLU A 253 -17.80 -11.87 -9.88
CA GLU A 253 -17.78 -12.69 -11.08
C GLU A 253 -16.65 -12.30 -12.04
N GLU A 254 -16.43 -10.99 -12.25
CA GLU A 254 -15.32 -10.47 -13.07
C GLU A 254 -13.96 -10.84 -12.48
N GLN A 255 -13.79 -10.81 -11.15
CA GLN A 255 -12.52 -11.06 -10.47
C GLN A 255 -12.27 -12.54 -10.14
N TYR A 256 -13.28 -13.37 -10.19
CA TYR A 256 -13.17 -14.80 -9.87
C TYR A 256 -12.07 -15.53 -10.66
N PRO A 257 -11.87 -15.30 -11.97
CA PRO A 257 -10.74 -15.90 -12.70
C PRO A 257 -9.36 -15.55 -12.14
N VAL A 258 -9.19 -14.34 -11.63
CA VAL A 258 -7.93 -13.88 -11.00
C VAL A 258 -7.70 -14.58 -9.67
N MET A 259 -8.75 -14.67 -8.84
CA MET A 259 -8.73 -15.41 -7.56
C MET A 259 -8.36 -16.88 -7.80
N LYS A 260 -9.04 -17.51 -8.76
CA LYS A 260 -8.83 -18.90 -9.16
C LYS A 260 -7.41 -19.15 -9.64
N ALA A 261 -6.91 -18.31 -10.55
CA ALA A 261 -5.57 -18.47 -11.11
C ALA A 261 -4.47 -18.41 -10.04
N TRP A 262 -4.65 -17.57 -9.01
CA TRP A 262 -3.74 -17.51 -7.87
C TRP A 262 -3.73 -18.80 -7.05
N VAL A 263 -4.90 -19.28 -6.66
CA VAL A 263 -5.03 -20.51 -5.86
C VAL A 263 -4.61 -21.76 -6.64
N ASP A 264 -4.88 -21.81 -7.93
CA ASP A 264 -4.37 -22.89 -8.80
C ASP A 264 -2.84 -22.86 -8.88
N TYR A 265 -2.22 -21.67 -8.95
CA TYR A 265 -0.77 -21.50 -8.91
C TYR A 265 -0.18 -22.03 -7.58
N GLU A 266 -0.75 -21.68 -6.43
CA GLU A 266 -0.31 -22.17 -5.12
C GLU A 266 -0.44 -23.69 -5.01
N TYR A 267 -1.58 -24.23 -5.42
CA TYR A 267 -1.85 -25.66 -5.37
C TYR A 267 -0.89 -26.47 -6.24
N GLU A 268 -0.65 -26.05 -7.49
CA GLU A 268 0.28 -26.71 -8.40
C GLU A 268 1.73 -26.71 -7.87
N ARG A 269 2.14 -25.69 -7.14
CA ARG A 269 3.47 -25.60 -6.54
C ARG A 269 3.65 -26.46 -5.30
N THR A 270 2.57 -26.76 -4.62
CA THR A 270 2.62 -27.42 -3.28
C THR A 270 2.22 -28.89 -3.32
N LYS A 271 1.44 -29.33 -4.30
CA LYS A 271 0.90 -30.70 -4.34
C LYS A 271 1.97 -31.80 -4.41
N GLU A 272 3.14 -31.53 -4.98
CA GLU A 272 4.25 -32.47 -5.15
C GLU A 272 5.41 -32.21 -4.18
N ASN A 273 5.22 -31.35 -3.17
CA ASN A 273 6.22 -31.12 -2.13
C ASN A 273 6.45 -32.38 -1.29
N GLU A 274 7.56 -32.47 -0.56
CA GLU A 274 7.85 -33.55 0.38
C GLU A 274 6.69 -33.75 1.37
N ILE A 275 6.10 -32.64 1.79
CA ILE A 275 4.83 -32.64 2.53
C ILE A 275 3.79 -31.95 1.62
N PRO A 276 2.95 -32.75 0.93
CA PRO A 276 2.01 -32.20 -0.04
C PRO A 276 1.11 -31.11 0.57
N TYR A 277 0.86 -30.08 -0.22
CA TYR A 277 -0.01 -28.93 0.10
C TYR A 277 0.56 -27.93 1.11
N LEU A 278 1.71 -28.18 1.74
CA LEU A 278 2.41 -27.17 2.54
C LEU A 278 3.35 -26.34 1.65
N TRP A 279 3.32 -25.04 1.83
CA TRP A 279 4.13 -24.13 1.02
C TRP A 279 5.42 -23.74 1.75
N GLN A 280 6.44 -24.57 1.65
CA GLN A 280 7.70 -24.46 2.41
C GLN A 280 8.92 -24.13 1.56
N ASN A 281 8.88 -24.39 0.25
CA ASN A 281 10.06 -24.44 -0.60
C ASN A 281 10.35 -23.19 -1.42
N ASP A 282 9.45 -22.20 -1.44
CA ASP A 282 9.61 -20.96 -2.19
C ASP A 282 10.15 -19.83 -1.31
N ARG A 283 10.66 -18.79 -1.98
CA ARG A 283 11.03 -17.56 -1.30
C ARG A 283 9.80 -16.88 -0.75
N GLN A 284 9.72 -16.80 0.56
CA GLN A 284 8.66 -16.09 1.27
C GLN A 284 9.22 -14.88 2.00
N LEU A 285 8.40 -13.84 2.17
CA LEU A 285 8.75 -12.66 2.95
C LEU A 285 8.39 -12.80 4.43
N GLY A 286 7.58 -13.82 4.77
CA GLY A 286 7.22 -14.16 6.14
C GLY A 286 6.59 -12.98 6.89
N ASP A 287 6.92 -12.90 8.17
CA ASP A 287 6.49 -11.80 9.04
C ASP A 287 7.42 -10.58 8.84
N TRP A 288 7.15 -9.83 7.77
CA TRP A 288 8.01 -8.73 7.31
C TRP A 288 8.08 -7.59 8.33
N LEU A 289 9.29 -7.21 8.70
CA LEU A 289 9.60 -6.13 9.65
C LEU A 289 9.07 -6.35 11.08
N ALA A 290 8.83 -7.59 11.50
CA ALA A 290 8.39 -7.88 12.87
C ALA A 290 9.43 -7.48 13.94
N LEU A 291 10.73 -7.39 13.58
CA LEU A 291 11.85 -6.95 14.43
C LEU A 291 12.10 -7.81 15.68
N ASP A 292 11.49 -8.99 15.76
CA ASP A 292 11.59 -9.90 16.91
C ASP A 292 12.72 -10.95 16.78
N ASN A 293 13.40 -11.02 15.62
CA ASN A 293 14.49 -11.95 15.37
C ASN A 293 15.84 -11.55 15.98
N GLY A 294 15.95 -10.33 16.54
CA GLY A 294 17.17 -9.80 17.16
C GLY A 294 18.26 -9.36 16.18
N ASN A 295 18.07 -9.47 14.88
CA ASN A 295 18.99 -9.00 13.85
C ASN A 295 18.38 -7.86 13.04
N ILE A 296 18.82 -6.64 13.29
CA ILE A 296 18.30 -5.43 12.61
C ILE A 296 18.49 -5.44 11.09
N ASN A 297 19.41 -6.26 10.57
CA ASN A 297 19.64 -6.37 9.13
C ASN A 297 18.79 -7.47 8.46
N ASN A 298 18.07 -8.28 9.25
CA ASN A 298 17.13 -9.26 8.74
C ASN A 298 15.69 -8.71 8.90
N PRO A 299 15.00 -8.38 7.81
CA PRO A 299 13.64 -7.84 7.90
C PRO A 299 12.58 -8.91 8.22
N ILE A 300 12.91 -10.19 8.17
CA ILE A 300 11.96 -11.30 8.40
C ILE A 300 11.92 -11.63 9.89
N GLY A 301 10.73 -11.64 10.48
CA GLY A 301 10.50 -12.01 11.87
C GLY A 301 10.75 -13.49 12.15
N LYS A 302 10.58 -13.90 13.42
CA LYS A 302 10.83 -15.26 13.88
C LYS A 302 9.79 -16.30 13.43
N THR A 303 8.57 -15.85 13.14
CA THR A 303 7.50 -16.76 12.72
C THR A 303 7.93 -17.54 11.47
N ASP A 304 7.77 -18.86 11.50
CA ASP A 304 8.12 -19.70 10.37
C ASP A 304 7.39 -19.26 9.09
N SER A 305 8.15 -18.96 8.05
CA SER A 305 7.61 -18.42 6.80
C SER A 305 6.79 -19.46 6.02
N GLY A 306 7.12 -20.74 6.14
CA GLY A 306 6.36 -21.83 5.53
C GLY A 306 5.02 -22.03 6.23
N PHE A 307 4.97 -21.86 7.56
CA PHE A 307 3.71 -21.86 8.30
C PHE A 307 2.81 -20.70 7.84
N ILE A 308 3.34 -19.47 7.79
CA ILE A 308 2.58 -18.30 7.29
C ILE A 308 2.04 -18.59 5.88
N ALA A 309 2.91 -19.02 4.97
CA ALA A 309 2.53 -19.29 3.59
C ALA A 309 1.45 -20.37 3.47
N SER A 310 1.58 -21.45 4.24
CA SER A 310 0.61 -22.56 4.24
C SER A 310 -0.77 -22.13 4.78
N VAL A 311 -0.80 -21.26 5.79
CA VAL A 311 -2.06 -20.71 6.32
C VAL A 311 -2.72 -19.77 5.31
N TYR A 312 -1.96 -18.92 4.61
CA TYR A 312 -2.51 -18.06 3.56
C TYR A 312 -3.00 -18.86 2.35
N HIS A 313 -2.28 -19.92 1.95
CA HIS A 313 -2.77 -20.87 0.94
C HIS A 313 -4.13 -21.49 1.32
N TYR A 314 -4.28 -21.90 2.58
CA TYR A 314 -5.55 -22.37 3.10
C TYR A 314 -6.66 -21.31 3.00
N TRP A 315 -6.38 -20.07 3.44
CA TRP A 315 -7.36 -18.98 3.41
C TRP A 315 -7.76 -18.57 2.00
N SER A 316 -6.80 -18.44 1.10
CA SER A 316 -7.06 -18.10 -0.31
C SER A 316 -7.93 -19.17 -0.97
N THR A 317 -7.64 -20.45 -0.73
CA THR A 317 -8.45 -21.56 -1.22
C THR A 317 -9.87 -21.52 -0.66
N LYS A 318 -10.03 -21.24 0.64
CA LYS A 318 -11.33 -21.06 1.29
C LYS A 318 -12.11 -19.89 0.66
N MET A 319 -11.47 -18.74 0.43
CA MET A 319 -12.13 -17.59 -0.19
C MET A 319 -12.58 -17.87 -1.63
N VAL A 320 -11.79 -18.61 -2.41
CA VAL A 320 -12.20 -19.05 -3.77
C VAL A 320 -13.39 -20.01 -3.70
N LYS A 321 -13.40 -20.94 -2.76
CA LYS A 321 -14.56 -21.81 -2.54
C LYS A 321 -15.81 -21.00 -2.22
N GLU A 322 -15.76 -20.10 -1.25
CA GLU A 322 -16.89 -19.26 -0.83
C GLU A 322 -17.36 -18.32 -1.95
N ALA A 323 -16.42 -17.79 -2.77
CA ALA A 323 -16.75 -17.02 -3.96
C ALA A 323 -17.49 -17.88 -5.01
N ALA A 324 -16.99 -19.09 -5.29
CA ALA A 324 -17.65 -20.03 -6.20
C ALA A 324 -19.08 -20.41 -5.72
N GLU A 325 -19.26 -20.65 -4.43
CA GLU A 325 -20.56 -20.88 -3.82
C GLU A 325 -21.51 -19.69 -4.02
N SER A 326 -21.02 -18.47 -3.74
CA SER A 326 -21.79 -17.23 -3.91
C SER A 326 -22.20 -16.98 -5.37
N LEU A 327 -21.36 -17.42 -6.31
CA LEU A 327 -21.60 -17.33 -7.75
C LEU A 327 -22.45 -18.49 -8.30
N GLY A 328 -22.65 -19.57 -7.52
CA GLY A 328 -23.37 -20.75 -7.95
C GLY A 328 -22.58 -21.67 -8.88
N LEU A 329 -21.26 -21.68 -8.78
CA LEU A 329 -20.35 -22.45 -9.62
C LEU A 329 -20.12 -23.85 -9.05
N GLU A 330 -20.25 -24.87 -9.88
CA GLU A 330 -20.03 -26.28 -9.50
C GLU A 330 -18.59 -26.57 -9.02
N GLU A 331 -17.62 -25.79 -9.48
CA GLU A 331 -16.21 -25.94 -9.08
C GLU A 331 -15.94 -25.60 -7.61
N SER A 332 -16.92 -25.04 -6.88
CA SER A 332 -16.85 -24.90 -5.41
C SER A 332 -16.52 -26.22 -4.72
N LYS A 333 -16.99 -27.34 -5.25
CA LYS A 333 -16.70 -28.69 -4.73
C LYS A 333 -15.21 -29.06 -4.85
N VAL A 334 -14.55 -28.62 -5.91
CA VAL A 334 -13.11 -28.85 -6.11
C VAL A 334 -12.30 -28.09 -5.04
N TYR A 335 -12.66 -26.82 -4.83
CA TYR A 335 -11.99 -26.01 -3.82
C TYR A 335 -12.32 -26.43 -2.39
N ALA A 336 -13.48 -27.00 -2.13
CA ALA A 336 -13.81 -27.61 -0.84
C ALA A 336 -12.91 -28.83 -0.51
N GLU A 337 -12.59 -29.67 -1.50
CA GLU A 337 -11.66 -30.78 -1.28
C GLU A 337 -10.22 -30.28 -1.10
N ARG A 338 -9.75 -29.34 -1.92
CA ARG A 338 -8.42 -28.71 -1.76
C ARG A 338 -8.27 -28.04 -0.40
N GLU A 339 -9.26 -27.26 0.04
CA GLU A 339 -9.29 -26.64 1.38
C GLU A 339 -9.07 -27.68 2.47
N LYS A 340 -9.76 -28.81 2.38
CA LYS A 340 -9.64 -29.91 3.33
C LYS A 340 -8.25 -30.57 3.30
N GLU A 341 -7.70 -30.79 2.11
CA GLU A 341 -6.35 -31.35 1.93
C GLU A 341 -5.29 -30.43 2.58
N ILE A 342 -5.31 -29.14 2.27
CA ILE A 342 -4.39 -28.15 2.82
C ILE A 342 -4.53 -28.07 4.35
N ARG A 343 -5.77 -27.97 4.85
CA ARG A 343 -6.04 -27.96 6.29
C ARG A 343 -5.48 -29.19 7.00
N ASN A 344 -5.69 -30.38 6.44
CA ASN A 344 -5.18 -31.62 7.02
C ASN A 344 -3.66 -31.64 7.01
N ALA A 345 -3.01 -31.17 5.95
CA ALA A 345 -1.56 -31.06 5.89
C ALA A 345 -1.01 -30.12 6.98
N ILE A 346 -1.62 -28.95 7.17
CA ILE A 346 -1.27 -27.99 8.23
C ILE A 346 -1.44 -28.65 9.61
N LEU A 347 -2.58 -29.29 9.88
CA LEU A 347 -2.84 -29.92 11.16
C LEU A 347 -1.90 -31.10 11.46
N ASN A 348 -1.61 -31.95 10.48
CA ASN A 348 -0.73 -33.10 10.66
C ASN A 348 0.73 -32.68 10.89
N TYR A 349 1.20 -31.65 10.21
CA TYR A 349 2.59 -31.23 10.28
C TYR A 349 2.88 -30.28 11.44
N TYR A 350 2.06 -29.24 11.60
CA TYR A 350 2.30 -28.20 12.60
C TYR A 350 1.66 -28.49 13.97
N PHE A 351 0.79 -29.52 14.07
CA PHE A 351 0.12 -29.90 15.31
C PHE A 351 0.28 -31.41 15.64
N PRO A 352 1.52 -31.94 15.69
CA PRO A 352 1.71 -33.28 16.14
C PRO A 352 1.14 -33.42 17.56
N ASP A 353 0.42 -34.53 17.82
CA ASP A 353 -0.26 -34.76 19.09
C ASP A 353 -1.21 -33.65 19.55
N LYS A 354 -1.78 -32.93 18.57
CA LYS A 354 -2.68 -31.77 18.79
C LYS A 354 -2.00 -30.59 19.50
N LYS A 355 -0.69 -30.48 19.42
CA LYS A 355 0.08 -29.36 19.96
C LYS A 355 0.81 -28.66 18.85
N PHE A 356 0.74 -27.33 18.83
CA PHE A 356 1.54 -26.54 17.88
C PHE A 356 3.03 -26.74 18.15
N CYS A 357 3.79 -27.09 17.10
CA CYS A 357 5.19 -27.52 17.24
C CYS A 357 6.22 -26.41 17.01
N LEU A 358 5.80 -25.22 16.58
CA LEU A 358 6.68 -24.07 16.36
C LEU A 358 6.65 -23.11 17.54
N GLU A 359 7.51 -22.06 17.48
CA GLU A 359 7.52 -20.98 18.47
C GLU A 359 6.21 -20.19 18.44
N TYR A 360 5.63 -19.92 19.62
CA TYR A 360 4.45 -19.09 19.79
C TYR A 360 4.81 -17.60 19.69
N THR A 361 5.08 -17.13 18.48
CA THR A 361 5.21 -15.69 18.22
C THR A 361 3.85 -15.03 18.20
N GLN A 362 3.80 -13.68 18.28
CA GLN A 362 2.54 -12.95 18.19
C GLN A 362 1.80 -13.27 16.87
N THR A 363 2.52 -13.30 15.75
CA THR A 363 1.97 -13.63 14.43
C THR A 363 1.48 -15.07 14.37
N ALA A 364 2.25 -16.02 14.87
CA ALA A 364 1.80 -17.42 14.93
C ALA A 364 0.49 -17.53 15.75
N CYS A 365 0.42 -16.91 16.93
CA CYS A 365 -0.80 -16.91 17.75
C CYS A 365 -2.00 -16.27 17.02
N ALA A 366 -1.78 -15.16 16.31
CA ALA A 366 -2.84 -14.52 15.52
C ALA A 366 -3.36 -15.45 14.42
N LEU A 367 -2.45 -16.09 13.67
CA LEU A 367 -2.81 -17.04 12.60
C LEU A 367 -3.52 -18.29 13.11
N LEU A 368 -3.23 -18.73 14.33
CA LEU A 368 -3.89 -19.87 14.97
C LEU A 368 -5.33 -19.56 15.41
N LEU A 369 -5.64 -18.31 15.71
CA LEU A 369 -6.98 -17.87 16.15
C LEU A 369 -7.93 -17.61 14.97
N TYR A 370 -7.39 -17.36 13.80
CA TYR A 370 -8.14 -17.01 12.60
C TYR A 370 -8.56 -18.25 11.81
#